data_5401f9439d879cc46ce697b63378bf94
#
_entry.id   5401f9439d879cc46ce697b63378bf94
#
_cell.length_a   1.000
_cell.length_b   1.000
_cell.length_c   1.000
_cell.angle_alpha   90.00
_cell.angle_beta   90.00
_cell.angle_gamma   90.00
#
_symmetry.space_group_name_H-M   'P 1'
#
loop_
_entity.id
_entity.type
_entity.pdbx_description
1 polymer ?
#
loop_
_entity_poly.entity_id
_entity_poly.type
_entity_poly.pdbx_seq_one_letter_code
_entity_poly.pdbx_strand_id
1 'polypeptide(L)'
;MSIYAAVDHLVSLGHQRFAHVGGPKHLRTSHRKRDAFFNALATHGIDKENIIVMDGNMNFDSGKAALIQIMRMTAPPTAVFAADDLTAIGLIGEARKQGLQLPRDLSVIGFSDIPLAAQISPALTTVALPRYTIGSIMMTMLLDLLSSSTHTQADPPRIRHVETQLLVRESTAQAPQQPQ
;
A
#
# COMPACT_ATOMS: atom_id res chain seq x y z
N MET A 1 5.83 -10.60 -0.79
CA MET A 1 7.10 -10.17 -0.20
C MET A 1 7.20 -8.67 0.03
N SER A 2 6.87 -7.79 -0.89
CA SER A 2 7.08 -6.34 -0.71
C SER A 2 6.15 -5.63 0.28
N ILE A 3 4.95 -6.16 0.53
CA ILE A 3 4.10 -5.65 1.62
C ILE A 3 4.73 -5.97 2.98
N TYR A 4 5.39 -7.12 3.11
CA TYR A 4 6.18 -7.44 4.30
C TYR A 4 7.32 -6.43 4.48
N ALA A 5 8.08 -6.12 3.43
CA ALA A 5 9.11 -5.09 3.50
C ALA A 5 8.57 -3.70 3.89
N ALA A 6 7.36 -3.33 3.44
CA ALA A 6 6.72 -2.09 3.84
C ALA A 6 6.33 -2.09 5.33
N VAL A 7 5.85 -3.22 5.85
CA VAL A 7 5.55 -3.39 7.27
C VAL A 7 6.82 -3.40 8.10
N ASP A 8 7.84 -4.19 7.70
CA ASP A 8 9.15 -4.24 8.36
C ASP A 8 9.76 -2.85 8.49
N HIS A 9 9.66 -2.04 7.42
CA HIS A 9 10.12 -0.66 7.42
C HIS A 9 9.37 0.19 8.47
N LEU A 10 8.03 0.14 8.50
CA LEU A 10 7.26 0.93 9.47
C LEU A 10 7.49 0.46 10.91
N VAL A 11 7.59 -0.84 11.15
CA VAL A 11 7.89 -1.39 12.48
C VAL A 11 9.30 -1.00 12.93
N SER A 12 10.30 -1.03 12.03
CA SER A 12 11.67 -0.58 12.33
C SER A 12 11.74 0.91 12.69
N LEU A 13 10.79 1.72 12.23
CA LEU A 13 10.59 3.12 12.59
C LEU A 13 9.83 3.31 13.93
N GLY A 14 9.48 2.22 14.61
CA GLY A 14 8.83 2.25 15.93
C GLY A 14 7.32 2.42 15.91
N HIS A 15 6.66 2.30 14.73
CA HIS A 15 5.20 2.37 14.67
C HIS A 15 4.56 1.14 15.30
N GLN A 16 3.47 1.36 16.06
CA GLN A 16 2.70 0.32 16.73
C GLN A 16 1.19 0.40 16.40
N ARG A 17 0.69 1.53 15.93
CA ARG A 17 -0.70 1.72 15.52
C ARG A 17 -0.76 2.00 14.02
N PHE A 18 -1.52 1.17 13.33
CA PHE A 18 -1.55 1.12 11.88
C PHE A 18 -2.95 1.32 11.33
N ALA A 19 -3.03 1.90 10.13
CA ALA A 19 -4.23 1.83 9.32
C ALA A 19 -3.94 1.23 7.94
N HIS A 20 -4.90 0.49 7.41
CA HIS A 20 -4.93 0.09 6.02
C HIS A 20 -6.13 0.74 5.33
N VAL A 21 -5.85 1.57 4.34
CA VAL A 21 -6.88 2.10 3.45
C VAL A 21 -6.95 1.20 2.22
N GLY A 22 -7.94 0.33 2.20
CA GLY A 22 -8.11 -0.72 1.20
C GLY A 22 -8.57 -0.22 -0.17
N GLY A 23 -8.72 -1.15 -1.09
CA GLY A 23 -9.35 -0.94 -2.38
C GLY A 23 -10.79 -1.51 -2.42
N PRO A 24 -11.42 -1.50 -3.61
CA PRO A 24 -12.78 -2.00 -3.78
C PRO A 24 -12.94 -3.43 -3.28
N LYS A 25 -14.01 -3.67 -2.51
CA LYS A 25 -14.27 -4.98 -1.86
C LYS A 25 -14.45 -6.14 -2.84
N HIS A 26 -14.92 -5.89 -4.05
CA HIS A 26 -15.11 -6.93 -5.05
C HIS A 26 -13.81 -7.40 -5.72
N LEU A 27 -12.68 -6.69 -5.52
CA LEU A 27 -11.40 -7.02 -6.13
C LEU A 27 -10.59 -7.99 -5.25
N ARG A 28 -10.25 -9.15 -5.79
CA ARG A 28 -9.37 -10.13 -5.10
C ARG A 28 -8.02 -9.54 -4.72
N THR A 29 -7.49 -8.61 -5.52
CA THR A 29 -6.23 -7.94 -5.23
C THR A 29 -6.30 -7.08 -3.97
N SER A 30 -7.45 -6.45 -3.69
CA SER A 30 -7.68 -5.69 -2.46
C SER A 30 -7.63 -6.60 -1.22
N HIS A 31 -8.30 -7.75 -1.27
CA HIS A 31 -8.25 -8.74 -0.19
C HIS A 31 -6.84 -9.26 0.03
N ARG A 32 -6.13 -9.65 -1.05
CA ARG A 32 -4.75 -10.16 -0.94
C ARG A 32 -3.78 -9.14 -0.33
N LYS A 33 -3.90 -7.85 -0.68
CA LYS A 33 -3.07 -6.81 -0.08
C LYS A 33 -3.35 -6.64 1.41
N ARG A 34 -4.63 -6.58 1.77
CA ARG A 34 -5.06 -6.50 3.17
C ARG A 34 -4.55 -7.70 3.97
N ASP A 35 -4.77 -8.92 3.48
CA ASP A 35 -4.38 -10.14 4.19
C ASP A 35 -2.85 -10.22 4.32
N ALA A 36 -2.09 -9.83 3.28
CA ALA A 36 -0.63 -9.74 3.34
C ALA A 36 -0.15 -8.70 4.38
N PHE A 37 -0.85 -7.55 4.48
CA PHE A 37 -0.55 -6.52 5.48
C PHE A 37 -0.80 -7.02 6.90
N PHE A 38 -1.96 -7.67 7.15
CA PHE A 38 -2.25 -8.28 8.44
C PHE A 38 -1.26 -9.37 8.83
N ASN A 39 -0.96 -10.28 7.89
CA ASN A 39 -0.01 -11.36 8.14
C ASN A 39 1.39 -10.81 8.45
N ALA A 40 1.83 -9.78 7.75
CA ALA A 40 3.10 -9.12 8.01
C ALA A 40 3.14 -8.48 9.41
N LEU A 41 2.09 -7.74 9.82
CA LEU A 41 2.01 -7.17 11.17
C LEU A 41 2.00 -8.24 12.26
N ALA A 42 1.30 -9.36 12.02
CA ALA A 42 1.26 -10.48 12.97
C ALA A 42 2.65 -11.11 13.19
N THR A 43 3.55 -11.12 12.19
CA THR A 43 4.94 -11.61 12.39
C THR A 43 5.75 -10.74 13.34
N HIS A 44 5.31 -9.50 13.57
CA HIS A 44 5.92 -8.56 14.53
C HIS A 44 5.15 -8.50 15.88
N GLY A 45 4.19 -9.40 16.10
CA GLY A 45 3.39 -9.39 17.34
C GLY A 45 2.43 -8.20 17.45
N ILE A 46 2.09 -7.53 16.34
CA ILE A 46 1.12 -6.44 16.35
C ILE A 46 -0.29 -7.02 16.34
N ASP A 47 -1.03 -6.75 17.41
CA ASP A 47 -2.39 -7.22 17.58
C ASP A 47 -3.37 -6.53 16.63
N LYS A 48 -4.40 -7.26 16.22
CA LYS A 48 -5.44 -6.75 15.30
C LYS A 48 -6.15 -5.50 15.82
N GLU A 49 -6.23 -5.34 17.12
CA GLU A 49 -6.81 -4.17 17.80
C GLU A 49 -6.04 -2.87 17.52
N ASN A 50 -4.77 -2.99 17.18
CA ASN A 50 -3.90 -1.86 16.80
C ASN A 50 -3.96 -1.55 15.30
N ILE A 51 -4.83 -2.23 14.55
CA ILE A 51 -4.95 -2.10 13.10
C ILE A 51 -6.34 -1.62 12.72
N ILE A 52 -6.40 -0.46 12.11
CA ILE A 52 -7.64 0.13 11.60
C ILE A 52 -7.75 -0.19 10.11
N VAL A 53 -8.91 -0.67 9.69
CA VAL A 53 -9.20 -0.97 8.28
C VAL A 53 -10.30 -0.07 7.78
N MET A 54 -10.00 0.62 6.70
CA MET A 54 -10.96 1.46 5.98
C MET A 54 -11.09 0.98 4.55
N ASP A 55 -12.31 0.95 4.06
CA ASP A 55 -12.57 0.62 2.66
C ASP A 55 -12.28 1.83 1.76
N GLY A 56 -11.86 1.57 0.54
CA GLY A 56 -11.57 2.59 -0.44
C GLY A 56 -11.84 2.13 -1.87
N ASN A 57 -11.67 3.05 -2.81
CA ASN A 57 -11.91 2.81 -4.24
C ASN A 57 -10.67 3.08 -5.10
N MET A 58 -9.48 3.07 -4.51
CA MET A 58 -8.20 3.33 -5.19
C MET A 58 -8.21 4.69 -5.92
N ASN A 59 -8.63 5.73 -5.23
CA ASN A 59 -8.67 7.09 -5.75
C ASN A 59 -8.35 8.13 -4.66
N PHE A 60 -8.14 9.39 -5.06
CA PHE A 60 -7.82 10.48 -4.14
C PHE A 60 -8.88 10.69 -3.05
N ASP A 61 -10.17 10.56 -3.39
CA ASP A 61 -11.26 10.84 -2.45
C ASP A 61 -11.32 9.79 -1.33
N SER A 62 -10.97 8.55 -1.61
CA SER A 62 -10.82 7.52 -0.57
C SER A 62 -9.73 7.88 0.44
N GLY A 63 -8.61 8.41 -0.03
CA GLY A 63 -7.54 8.87 0.85
C GLY A 63 -7.94 10.05 1.72
N LYS A 64 -8.63 11.05 1.14
CA LYS A 64 -9.17 12.20 1.88
C LYS A 64 -10.16 11.76 2.96
N ALA A 65 -11.12 10.89 2.58
CA ALA A 65 -12.12 10.39 3.51
C ALA A 65 -11.48 9.60 4.67
N ALA A 66 -10.45 8.79 4.36
CA ALA A 66 -9.70 8.03 5.34
C ALA A 66 -9.01 8.95 6.37
N LEU A 67 -8.34 10.01 5.92
CA LEU A 67 -7.71 10.95 6.83
C LEU A 67 -8.73 11.62 7.77
N ILE A 68 -9.86 12.08 7.23
CA ILE A 68 -10.91 12.70 8.03
C ILE A 68 -11.41 11.76 9.13
N GLN A 69 -11.51 10.46 8.84
CA GLN A 69 -11.87 9.46 9.84
C GLN A 69 -10.75 9.26 10.87
N ILE A 70 -9.50 9.15 10.45
CA ILE A 70 -8.33 9.02 11.33
C ILE A 70 -8.27 10.17 12.33
N MET A 71 -8.46 11.41 11.89
CA MET A 71 -8.38 12.60 12.74
C MET A 71 -9.48 12.69 13.81
N ARG A 72 -10.54 11.90 13.68
CA ARG A 72 -11.64 11.84 14.67
C ARG A 72 -11.41 10.77 15.75
N MET A 73 -10.35 9.97 15.63
CA MET A 73 -10.08 8.89 16.56
C MET A 73 -9.39 9.40 17.82
N THR A 74 -9.73 8.82 18.96
CA THR A 74 -9.07 9.13 20.25
C THR A 74 -7.63 8.67 20.25
N ALA A 75 -7.34 7.52 19.62
CA ALA A 75 -6.01 6.95 19.46
C ALA A 75 -5.73 6.70 17.97
N PRO A 76 -5.37 7.75 17.21
CA PRO A 76 -5.17 7.61 15.77
C PRO A 76 -3.96 6.73 15.44
N PRO A 77 -3.95 6.06 14.27
CA PRO A 77 -2.78 5.37 13.77
C PRO A 77 -1.65 6.37 13.49
N THR A 78 -0.41 5.91 13.63
CA THR A 78 0.78 6.70 13.32
C THR A 78 1.39 6.34 11.97
N ALA A 79 0.92 5.25 11.36
CA ALA A 79 1.32 4.81 10.03
C ALA A 79 0.13 4.30 9.23
N VAL A 80 0.10 4.64 7.94
CA VAL A 80 -0.94 4.23 6.99
C VAL A 80 -0.30 3.50 5.82
N PHE A 81 -0.82 2.30 5.51
CA PHE A 81 -0.58 1.60 4.26
C PHE A 81 -1.81 1.73 3.36
N ALA A 82 -1.67 2.45 2.26
CA ALA A 82 -2.73 2.62 1.27
C ALA A 82 -2.66 1.54 0.17
N ALA A 83 -3.81 1.09 -0.31
CA ALA A 83 -3.92 0.06 -1.33
C ALA A 83 -3.31 0.47 -2.68
N ASP A 84 -3.18 1.79 -2.92
CA ASP A 84 -2.52 2.36 -4.09
C ASP A 84 -1.99 3.78 -3.81
N ASP A 85 -1.19 4.31 -4.75
CA ASP A 85 -0.58 5.62 -4.62
C ASP A 85 -1.59 6.77 -4.70
N LEU A 86 -2.66 6.66 -5.49
CA LEU A 86 -3.68 7.72 -5.57
C LEU A 86 -4.38 7.93 -4.24
N THR A 87 -4.70 6.85 -3.54
CA THR A 87 -5.25 6.89 -2.19
C THR A 87 -4.26 7.52 -1.21
N ALA A 88 -2.97 7.12 -1.26
CA ALA A 88 -1.92 7.70 -0.43
C ALA A 88 -1.77 9.20 -0.66
N ILE A 89 -1.73 9.63 -1.93
CA ILE A 89 -1.59 11.04 -2.32
C ILE A 89 -2.81 11.86 -1.87
N GLY A 90 -4.02 11.30 -2.01
CA GLY A 90 -5.25 11.93 -1.52
C GLY A 90 -5.23 12.16 -0.01
N LEU A 91 -4.72 11.17 0.74
CA LEU A 91 -4.53 11.26 2.19
C LEU A 91 -3.51 12.34 2.55
N ILE A 92 -2.33 12.35 1.91
CA ILE A 92 -1.28 13.35 2.12
C ILE A 92 -1.80 14.76 1.82
N GLY A 93 -2.53 14.93 0.70
CA GLY A 93 -3.11 16.20 0.33
C GLY A 93 -4.12 16.74 1.36
N GLU A 94 -4.94 15.87 1.92
CA GLU A 94 -5.90 16.26 2.97
C GLU A 94 -5.20 16.52 4.30
N ALA A 95 -4.18 15.73 4.67
CA ALA A 95 -3.38 15.94 5.87
C ALA A 95 -2.76 17.34 5.90
N ARG A 96 -2.19 17.76 4.77
CA ARG A 96 -1.61 19.12 4.64
C ARG A 96 -2.65 20.23 4.81
N LYS A 97 -3.87 20.04 4.27
CA LYS A 97 -4.98 21.02 4.44
C LYS A 97 -5.39 21.15 5.88
N GLN A 98 -5.31 20.07 6.65
CA GLN A 98 -5.62 20.04 8.09
C GLN A 98 -4.44 20.44 8.99
N GLY A 99 -3.31 20.85 8.39
CA GLY A 99 -2.16 21.36 9.13
C GLY A 99 -1.21 20.31 9.69
N LEU A 100 -1.39 18.99 9.32
CA LEU A 100 -0.45 17.96 9.73
C LEU A 100 0.87 18.10 8.98
N GLN A 101 1.95 17.83 9.70
CA GLN A 101 3.30 17.80 9.16
C GLN A 101 3.73 16.36 8.86
N LEU A 102 3.63 15.96 7.60
CA LEU A 102 4.07 14.65 7.14
C LEU A 102 5.54 14.69 6.74
N PRO A 103 6.31 13.67 7.10
CA PRO A 103 5.95 12.40 7.75
C PRO A 103 5.93 12.44 9.29
N ARG A 104 6.23 13.59 9.93
CA ARG A 104 6.40 13.70 11.39
C ARG A 104 5.17 13.22 12.17
N ASP A 105 3.97 13.64 11.76
CA ASP A 105 2.74 13.34 12.49
C ASP A 105 2.09 12.03 12.03
N LEU A 106 2.35 11.62 10.79
CA LEU A 106 1.80 10.39 10.20
C LEU A 106 2.70 9.90 9.07
N SER A 107 3.14 8.66 9.13
CA SER A 107 3.83 7.97 8.04
C SER A 107 2.84 7.38 7.05
N VAL A 108 3.13 7.50 5.74
CA VAL A 108 2.25 7.02 4.67
C VAL A 108 3.05 6.20 3.66
N ILE A 109 2.58 4.99 3.35
CA ILE A 109 3.11 4.15 2.28
C ILE A 109 2.01 3.88 1.24
N GLY A 110 2.37 4.02 -0.03
CA GLY A 110 1.53 3.70 -1.18
C GLY A 110 1.85 2.34 -1.80
N PHE A 111 1.27 2.11 -2.97
CA PHE A 111 1.49 0.89 -3.76
C PHE A 111 1.31 1.19 -5.25
N SER A 112 2.26 0.82 -6.09
CA SER A 112 2.36 0.83 -7.55
C SER A 112 3.51 1.66 -8.10
N ASP A 113 4.00 2.67 -7.41
CA ASP A 113 5.03 3.63 -7.85
C ASP A 113 4.63 4.33 -9.17
N ILE A 114 3.49 5.03 -9.15
CA ILE A 114 3.11 5.88 -10.26
C ILE A 114 4.06 7.10 -10.35
N PRO A 115 4.26 7.70 -11.53
CA PRO A 115 5.19 8.84 -11.67
C PRO A 115 4.93 9.99 -10.70
N LEU A 116 3.68 10.24 -10.35
CA LEU A 116 3.29 11.29 -9.40
C LEU A 116 3.81 11.02 -7.97
N ALA A 117 4.04 9.76 -7.58
CA ALA A 117 4.52 9.40 -6.25
C ALA A 117 5.88 10.04 -5.90
N ALA A 118 6.75 10.20 -6.88
CA ALA A 118 8.04 10.84 -6.72
C ALA A 118 8.00 12.38 -6.83
N GLN A 119 6.90 12.96 -7.32
CA GLN A 119 6.78 14.38 -7.63
C GLN A 119 6.02 15.19 -6.57
N ILE A 120 5.31 14.53 -5.68
CA ILE A 120 4.63 15.20 -4.57
C ILE A 120 5.63 15.54 -3.45
N SER A 121 5.23 16.41 -2.55
CA SER A 121 5.98 16.71 -1.32
C SER A 121 5.10 16.43 -0.10
N PRO A 122 5.53 15.58 0.86
CA PRO A 122 6.73 14.73 0.79
C PRO A 122 6.62 13.69 -0.33
N ALA A 123 7.75 13.30 -0.94
CA ALA A 123 7.79 12.25 -1.94
C ALA A 123 7.35 10.90 -1.34
N LEU A 124 6.46 10.17 -2.03
CA LEU A 124 5.77 9.01 -1.48
C LEU A 124 6.66 7.76 -1.45
N THR A 125 6.87 7.20 -0.24
CA THR A 125 7.35 5.85 -0.04
C THR A 125 6.29 4.89 -0.57
N THR A 126 6.66 3.96 -1.45
CA THR A 126 5.70 3.09 -2.11
C THR A 126 6.29 1.74 -2.50
N VAL A 127 5.44 0.74 -2.65
CA VAL A 127 5.81 -0.55 -3.23
C VAL A 127 5.78 -0.45 -4.76
N ALA A 128 6.95 -0.51 -5.39
CA ALA A 128 7.07 -0.43 -6.85
C ALA A 128 6.69 -1.76 -7.53
N LEU A 129 5.86 -1.65 -8.56
CA LEU A 129 5.56 -2.73 -9.49
C LEU A 129 6.43 -2.60 -10.73
N PRO A 130 7.14 -3.65 -11.16
CA PRO A 130 7.92 -3.63 -12.40
C PRO A 130 7.00 -3.71 -13.62
N ARG A 131 6.25 -2.64 -13.90
CA ARG A 131 5.17 -2.60 -14.89
C ARG A 131 5.61 -3.01 -16.29
N TYR A 132 6.81 -2.56 -16.71
CA TYR A 132 7.37 -2.95 -18.02
C TYR A 132 7.60 -4.47 -18.09
N THR A 133 8.23 -5.04 -17.06
CA THR A 133 8.50 -6.48 -16.97
C THR A 133 7.19 -7.29 -16.95
N ILE A 134 6.19 -6.81 -16.19
CA ILE A 134 4.86 -7.44 -16.15
C ILE A 134 4.23 -7.43 -17.55
N GLY A 135 4.22 -6.29 -18.23
CA GLY A 135 3.68 -6.16 -19.58
C GLY A 135 4.40 -7.05 -20.59
N SER A 136 5.73 -7.09 -20.54
CA SER A 136 6.55 -7.94 -21.41
C SER A 136 6.26 -9.44 -21.20
N ILE A 137 6.22 -9.88 -19.94
CA ILE A 137 5.88 -11.27 -19.60
C ILE A 137 4.46 -11.63 -20.08
N MET A 138 3.49 -10.75 -19.84
CA MET A 138 2.10 -10.97 -20.28
C MET A 138 2.01 -11.09 -21.79
N MET A 139 2.71 -10.23 -22.55
CA MET A 139 2.73 -10.30 -24.01
C MET A 139 3.37 -11.59 -24.50
N THR A 140 4.53 -12.00 -23.91
CA THR A 140 5.17 -13.27 -24.25
C THR A 140 4.24 -14.45 -24.00
N MET A 141 3.59 -14.49 -22.83
CA MET A 141 2.64 -15.57 -22.50
C MET A 141 1.45 -15.61 -23.46
N LEU A 142 0.96 -14.44 -23.89
CA LEU A 142 -0.13 -14.36 -24.88
C LEU A 142 0.31 -14.89 -26.24
N LEU A 143 1.48 -14.48 -26.74
CA LEU A 143 2.02 -14.95 -28.01
C LEU A 143 2.27 -16.47 -28.00
N ASP A 144 2.78 -17.01 -26.91
CA ASP A 144 2.96 -18.45 -26.71
C ASP A 144 1.62 -19.19 -26.80
N LEU A 145 0.57 -18.65 -26.17
CA LEU A 145 -0.77 -19.23 -26.25
C LEU A 145 -1.33 -19.23 -27.66
N LEU A 146 -1.17 -18.13 -28.39
CA LEU A 146 -1.66 -18.01 -29.77
C LEU A 146 -0.89 -18.90 -30.76
N SER A 147 0.40 -19.14 -30.51
CA SER A 147 1.27 -19.96 -31.35
C SER A 147 1.10 -21.47 -31.13
N SER A 148 0.55 -21.86 -29.98
CA SER A 148 0.40 -23.28 -29.61
C SER A 148 -0.96 -23.80 -30.07
N SER A 149 -0.95 -24.63 -31.13
CA SER A 149 -2.15 -25.29 -31.66
C SER A 149 -2.74 -26.39 -30.76
N THR A 150 -2.10 -26.68 -29.61
CA THR A 150 -2.44 -27.81 -28.71
C THR A 150 -3.04 -27.40 -27.36
N HIS A 151 -3.29 -26.09 -27.12
CA HIS A 151 -3.90 -25.67 -25.86
C HIS A 151 -5.37 -26.07 -25.78
N THR A 152 -5.69 -26.82 -24.74
CA THR A 152 -7.06 -27.19 -24.38
C THR A 152 -7.52 -26.36 -23.18
N GLN A 153 -8.86 -26.23 -23.03
CA GLN A 153 -9.46 -25.55 -21.88
C GLN A 153 -9.15 -26.25 -20.54
N ALA A 154 -8.54 -27.46 -20.58
CA ALA A 154 -8.15 -28.25 -19.42
C ALA A 154 -6.71 -27.95 -18.94
N ASP A 155 -5.92 -27.13 -19.65
CA ASP A 155 -4.56 -26.83 -19.24
C ASP A 155 -4.56 -25.97 -17.95
N PRO A 156 -3.65 -26.26 -16.98
CA PRO A 156 -3.57 -25.50 -15.76
C PRO A 156 -3.17 -24.03 -16.07
N PRO A 157 -3.65 -23.06 -15.26
CA PRO A 157 -3.33 -21.65 -15.46
C PRO A 157 -1.82 -21.42 -15.35
N ARG A 158 -1.25 -20.75 -16.34
CA ARG A 158 0.16 -20.36 -16.30
C ARG A 158 0.37 -19.20 -15.36
N ILE A 159 1.17 -19.38 -14.31
CA ILE A 159 1.46 -18.35 -13.32
C ILE A 159 2.92 -17.94 -13.44
N ARG A 160 3.18 -16.64 -13.46
CA ARG A 160 4.51 -16.04 -13.34
C ARG A 160 4.53 -15.11 -12.15
N HIS A 161 5.57 -15.21 -11.34
CA HIS A 161 5.81 -14.31 -10.23
C HIS A 161 6.84 -13.27 -10.64
N VAL A 162 6.59 -12.02 -10.29
CA VAL A 162 7.52 -10.91 -10.47
C VAL A 162 7.87 -10.34 -9.11
N GLU A 163 9.12 -9.96 -8.94
CA GLU A 163 9.57 -9.31 -7.72
C GLU A 163 9.13 -7.85 -7.72
N THR A 164 8.72 -7.39 -6.56
CA THR A 164 8.33 -6.01 -6.28
C THR A 164 9.28 -5.45 -5.23
N GLN A 165 9.50 -4.14 -5.19
CA GLN A 165 10.47 -3.49 -4.32
C GLN A 165 9.80 -2.37 -3.52
N LEU A 166 10.17 -2.20 -2.24
CA LEU A 166 9.85 -1.00 -1.49
C LEU A 166 10.83 0.11 -1.88
N LEU A 167 10.31 1.24 -2.33
CA LEU A 167 11.05 2.47 -2.56
C LEU A 167 10.79 3.42 -1.40
N VAL A 168 11.76 3.54 -0.51
CA VAL A 168 11.70 4.47 0.62
C VAL A 168 12.02 5.88 0.11
N ARG A 169 11.11 6.83 0.43
CA ARG A 169 11.25 8.25 0.11
C ARG A 169 11.01 9.09 1.37
N GLU A 170 10.26 10.18 1.26
CA GLU A 170 10.11 11.20 2.31
C GLU A 170 8.83 11.07 3.15
N SER A 171 7.89 10.19 2.77
CA SER A 171 6.57 10.10 3.41
C SER A 171 6.53 9.20 4.65
N THR A 172 7.69 8.72 5.12
CA THR A 172 7.82 7.90 6.33
C THR A 172 8.95 8.42 7.23
N ALA A 173 8.74 8.39 8.55
CA ALA A 173 9.71 8.80 9.56
C ALA A 173 9.53 7.96 10.83
N GLN A 174 10.37 8.19 11.83
CA GLN A 174 10.22 7.63 13.19
C GLN A 174 8.82 7.92 13.73
N ALA A 175 8.24 6.93 14.41
CA ALA A 175 6.93 7.09 15.03
C ALA A 175 6.91 8.29 15.97
N PRO A 176 5.83 9.10 15.97
CA PRO A 176 5.70 10.20 16.92
C PRO A 176 5.83 9.69 18.36
N GLN A 177 6.66 10.36 19.17
CA GLN A 177 6.72 10.07 20.60
C GLN A 177 5.37 10.42 21.22
N GLN A 178 4.76 9.47 21.93
CA GLN A 178 3.55 9.78 22.68
C GLN A 178 3.89 10.72 23.82
N PRO A 179 3.12 11.79 24.02
CA PRO A 179 3.21 12.50 25.29
C PRO A 179 2.87 11.52 26.42
N GLN A 180 3.79 11.43 27.39
CA GLN A 180 3.62 10.65 28.63
C GLN A 180 2.44 11.21 29.44
#